data_9513a80f09f708c89e83647d2d7cc5f0
#
_entry.id   9513a80f09f708c89e83647d2d7cc5f0
#
_cell.length_a   1.000
_cell.length_b   1.000
_cell.length_c   1.000
_cell.angle_alpha   90.00
_cell.angle_beta   90.00
_cell.angle_gamma   90.00
#
_symmetry.space_group_name_H-M   'P 1'
#
loop_
_entity.id
_entity.type
_entity.pdbx_description
1 polymer ?
#
loop_
_entity_poly.entity_id
_entity_poly.type
_entity_poly.pdbx_seq_one_letter_code
_entity_poly.pdbx_strand_id
1 'polypeptide(L)'
;MNRRHFAACSLAATAGVALHPWRSLAALPFPKNETPGSVPESVVNEARFPEGFLWGVATASYQNEGAWNEDGKGESIWDRFTHQTGKVRGGVTGDVACDQYHRYPQDITIAKSLHQKSYRFSISWPRIQPTGIGAPNMKGLDFYSRFVDALLAAGIRPWCTMYHWDLPQALEDRGGWPNRDLANYFADYAGILAKHLGDRITVWAPFNMPWAIAFMGYAAGAFPPCRTSFSDFLKAAHTLALAQGQAHRAVKAASPQATVGSAYEMAPAYPKTDSDDDRAAASRYHAMNNVFFLEAAMSGRYPKAFVGEPPYDVMGFKTGDEKLLYAPLDWVGFHYYTRRIVSDASKEKFETGGNFSGTEIENNSPGGRDPYTRFRAAMPTEGPLTEAGLEVWPRGIYDLVTQISREYNHPIIEITESGCGYLDGPNEEAQGRIPDERRIQWYRQTLAELARAIADGARVRAYHAWTLLDNFQWAEGYTERYGLVYTDFRNQKRTIKDSGHWYGRVAASNRLNV
;
A
#
# COMPACT_ATOMS: atom_id res chain seq x y z
N MET A 1 -31.79 -56.38 -33.81
CA MET A 1 -30.46 -56.83 -33.24
C MET A 1 -29.64 -55.57 -33.10
N ASN A 2 -29.21 -55.17 -32.08
CA ASN A 2 -29.14 -55.20 -30.67
C ASN A 2 -28.79 -53.79 -30.16
N ARG A 3 -29.66 -53.27 -29.31
CA ARG A 3 -29.32 -52.14 -28.41
C ARG A 3 -28.28 -52.65 -27.42
N ARG A 4 -27.17 -51.95 -27.24
CA ARG A 4 -26.46 -51.80 -25.95
C ARG A 4 -25.19 -51.00 -26.12
N HIS A 5 -25.00 -50.07 -25.14
CA HIS A 5 -23.76 -49.37 -24.75
C HIS A 5 -23.56 -47.97 -25.37
N PHE A 6 -24.26 -47.02 -24.81
CA PHE A 6 -23.75 -45.68 -24.51
C PHE A 6 -24.30 -45.28 -23.14
N ALA A 7 -23.62 -45.67 -22.11
CA ALA A 7 -23.75 -45.16 -20.77
C ALA A 7 -22.34 -44.98 -20.19
N ALA A 8 -22.15 -43.88 -19.52
CA ALA A 8 -20.94 -43.40 -18.82
C ALA A 8 -20.09 -42.48 -19.70
N CYS A 9 -19.86 -41.21 -19.35
CA CYS A 9 -19.49 -40.64 -18.08
C CYS A 9 -19.87 -39.15 -18.07
N SER A 10 -20.97 -38.80 -17.45
CA SER A 10 -21.16 -37.43 -16.95
C SER A 10 -20.64 -37.44 -15.52
N LEU A 11 -19.36 -37.28 -15.31
CA LEU A 11 -18.78 -36.89 -14.05
C LEU A 11 -18.98 -35.37 -13.92
N ALA A 12 -20.07 -34.98 -13.30
CA ALA A 12 -20.23 -33.64 -12.74
C ALA A 12 -19.13 -33.45 -11.69
N ALA A 13 -18.09 -32.73 -12.03
CA ALA A 13 -17.16 -32.18 -11.07
C ALA A 13 -17.91 -31.08 -10.29
N THR A 14 -18.66 -31.49 -9.26
CA THR A 14 -19.01 -30.60 -8.15
C THR A 14 -17.70 -30.33 -7.42
N ALA A 15 -17.01 -29.26 -7.83
CA ALA A 15 -15.99 -28.64 -7.00
C ALA A 15 -16.72 -28.15 -5.73
N GLY A 16 -16.70 -28.99 -4.71
CA GLY A 16 -17.10 -28.61 -3.37
C GLY A 16 -16.20 -27.45 -2.97
N VAL A 17 -16.79 -26.26 -2.83
CA VAL A 17 -16.18 -25.15 -2.11
C VAL A 17 -16.00 -25.70 -0.70
N ALA A 18 -14.79 -26.17 -0.38
CA ALA A 18 -14.43 -26.53 0.97
C ALA A 18 -14.59 -25.26 1.79
N LEU A 19 -15.64 -25.25 2.61
CA LEU A 19 -15.85 -24.23 3.64
C LEU A 19 -14.65 -24.34 4.59
N HIS A 20 -13.62 -23.52 4.32
CA HIS A 20 -12.52 -23.40 5.27
C HIS A 20 -13.11 -22.87 6.56
N PRO A 21 -12.89 -23.54 7.70
CA PRO A 21 -13.32 -23.03 8.99
C PRO A 21 -12.71 -21.63 9.17
N TRP A 22 -13.48 -20.74 9.82
CA TRP A 22 -13.02 -19.39 10.18
C TRP A 22 -11.62 -19.47 10.74
N ARG A 23 -10.64 -18.89 10.04
CA ARG A 23 -9.27 -18.86 10.53
C ARG A 23 -9.25 -18.01 11.78
N SER A 24 -8.73 -18.56 12.87
CA SER A 24 -8.43 -17.78 14.07
C SER A 24 -7.22 -16.91 13.76
N LEU A 25 -7.46 -15.62 13.49
CA LEU A 25 -6.39 -14.62 13.38
C LEU A 25 -5.87 -14.40 14.81
N ALA A 26 -4.73 -15.01 15.11
CA ALA A 26 -4.15 -14.89 16.45
C ALA A 26 -3.42 -13.56 16.59
N ALA A 27 -3.59 -12.88 17.73
CA ALA A 27 -2.75 -11.75 18.09
C ALA A 27 -1.27 -12.18 18.15
N LEU A 28 -0.37 -11.28 17.78
CA LEU A 28 1.06 -11.48 18.03
C LEU A 28 1.30 -11.57 19.55
N PRO A 29 2.27 -12.38 20.00
CA PRO A 29 2.61 -12.44 21.42
C PRO A 29 3.10 -11.06 21.91
N PHE A 30 2.79 -10.72 23.15
CA PHE A 30 3.34 -9.53 23.79
C PHE A 30 4.88 -9.62 23.78
N PRO A 31 5.59 -8.61 23.23
CA PRO A 31 7.05 -8.66 23.16
C PRO A 31 7.64 -8.45 24.56
N LYS A 32 7.82 -9.55 25.31
CA LYS A 32 8.48 -9.50 26.62
C LYS A 32 9.98 -9.26 26.40
N ASN A 33 10.48 -8.14 26.94
CA ASN A 33 11.93 -7.82 27.03
C ASN A 33 12.67 -7.50 25.71
N GLU A 34 12.01 -7.12 24.64
CA GLU A 34 12.73 -6.63 23.48
C GLU A 34 12.96 -5.11 23.59
N THR A 35 14.24 -4.72 23.55
CA THR A 35 14.62 -3.30 23.48
C THR A 35 14.27 -2.77 22.09
N PRO A 36 13.53 -1.67 21.95
CA PRO A 36 13.30 -1.06 20.66
C PRO A 36 14.62 -0.77 19.93
N GLY A 37 14.75 -1.19 18.70
CA GLY A 37 15.64 -0.56 17.75
C GLY A 37 17.00 -1.16 17.43
N SER A 38 17.42 -2.34 17.94
CA SER A 38 18.70 -2.88 17.51
C SER A 38 18.67 -4.37 17.13
N VAL A 39 18.93 -4.63 15.86
CA VAL A 39 19.29 -5.98 15.38
C VAL A 39 20.81 -6.16 15.60
N PRO A 40 21.27 -7.28 16.18
CA PRO A 40 22.71 -7.54 16.35
C PRO A 40 23.46 -7.44 15.02
N GLU A 41 24.63 -6.81 15.04
CA GLU A 41 25.44 -6.59 13.84
C GLU A 41 25.85 -7.91 13.15
N SER A 42 26.01 -9.00 13.90
CA SER A 42 26.23 -10.34 13.35
C SER A 42 25.08 -10.78 12.44
N VAL A 43 23.82 -10.56 12.87
CA VAL A 43 22.63 -10.91 12.08
C VAL A 43 22.58 -10.06 10.80
N VAL A 44 22.89 -8.77 10.89
CA VAL A 44 22.95 -7.88 9.71
C VAL A 44 24.01 -8.37 8.72
N ASN A 45 25.21 -8.71 9.21
CA ASN A 45 26.32 -9.13 8.37
C ASN A 45 26.12 -10.50 7.71
N GLU A 46 25.34 -11.37 8.34
CA GLU A 46 25.00 -12.69 7.82
C GLU A 46 23.79 -12.67 6.88
N ALA A 47 23.01 -11.59 6.87
CA ALA A 47 21.80 -11.49 6.06
C ALA A 47 22.08 -11.66 4.57
N ARG A 48 21.31 -12.53 3.92
CA ARG A 48 21.41 -12.85 2.50
C ARG A 48 20.01 -12.93 1.90
N PHE A 49 19.90 -12.50 0.66
CA PHE A 49 18.67 -12.64 -0.11
C PHE A 49 18.85 -13.69 -1.21
N PRO A 50 17.78 -14.43 -1.58
CA PRO A 50 17.88 -15.48 -2.57
C PRO A 50 18.27 -14.93 -3.94
N GLU A 51 18.86 -15.79 -4.77
CA GLU A 51 19.07 -15.49 -6.17
C GLU A 51 17.72 -15.18 -6.85
N GLY A 52 17.71 -14.15 -7.72
CA GLY A 52 16.48 -13.71 -8.38
C GLY A 52 15.56 -12.84 -7.50
N PHE A 53 15.96 -12.48 -6.27
CA PHE A 53 15.22 -11.53 -5.46
C PHE A 53 15.13 -10.17 -6.18
N LEU A 54 13.91 -9.61 -6.24
CA LEU A 54 13.65 -8.38 -6.99
C LEU A 54 13.81 -7.14 -6.10
N TRP A 55 14.93 -6.47 -6.26
CA TRP A 55 15.13 -5.15 -5.67
C TRP A 55 14.49 -4.08 -6.53
N GLY A 56 13.71 -3.20 -5.89
CA GLY A 56 12.99 -2.16 -6.57
C GLY A 56 12.85 -0.89 -5.75
N VAL A 57 12.32 0.11 -6.43
CA VAL A 57 11.92 1.40 -5.85
C VAL A 57 10.47 1.67 -6.20
N ALA A 58 9.84 2.57 -5.43
CA ALA A 58 8.45 2.95 -5.66
C ALA A 58 8.30 4.47 -5.83
N THR A 59 7.28 4.87 -6.59
CA THR A 59 6.76 6.25 -6.71
C THR A 59 5.25 6.21 -6.85
N ALA A 60 4.57 7.35 -6.67
CA ALA A 60 3.14 7.49 -6.91
C ALA A 60 2.84 8.70 -7.79
N SER A 61 1.79 8.59 -8.61
CA SER A 61 1.43 9.59 -9.62
C SER A 61 1.32 10.99 -9.03
N TYR A 62 0.42 11.19 -8.08
CA TYR A 62 0.18 12.53 -7.52
C TYR A 62 1.42 13.11 -6.83
N GLN A 63 2.19 12.26 -6.13
CA GLN A 63 3.35 12.69 -5.35
C GLN A 63 4.57 13.03 -6.21
N ASN A 64 4.64 12.54 -7.44
CA ASN A 64 5.84 12.64 -8.27
C ASN A 64 5.62 13.33 -9.62
N GLU A 65 4.50 13.10 -10.29
CA GLU A 65 4.32 13.50 -11.70
C GLU A 65 4.33 15.01 -11.91
N GLY A 66 3.56 15.76 -11.12
CA GLY A 66 3.22 17.13 -11.45
C GLY A 66 2.32 17.20 -12.70
N ALA A 67 2.48 18.24 -13.52
CA ALA A 67 1.70 18.43 -14.74
C ALA A 67 0.19 18.26 -14.50
N TRP A 68 -0.31 18.84 -13.40
CA TRP A 68 -1.63 18.57 -12.83
C TRP A 68 -2.78 18.93 -13.77
N ASN A 69 -2.60 19.87 -14.70
CA ASN A 69 -3.59 20.33 -15.67
C ASN A 69 -3.12 20.19 -17.13
N GLU A 70 -2.08 19.38 -17.39
CA GLU A 70 -1.53 19.20 -18.74
C GLU A 70 -2.17 18.01 -19.47
N ASP A 71 -2.14 18.08 -20.80
CA ASP A 71 -2.54 17.02 -21.72
C ASP A 71 -3.95 16.43 -21.46
N GLY A 72 -4.84 17.28 -20.93
CA GLY A 72 -6.24 16.91 -20.68
C GLY A 72 -6.47 16.08 -19.42
N LYS A 73 -5.50 16.07 -18.47
CA LYS A 73 -5.75 15.51 -17.14
C LYS A 73 -6.91 16.25 -16.46
N GLY A 74 -7.85 15.48 -15.90
CA GLY A 74 -8.93 16.03 -15.07
C GLY A 74 -8.46 16.36 -13.66
N GLU A 75 -9.25 17.18 -12.97
CA GLU A 75 -9.03 17.48 -11.56
C GLU A 75 -9.20 16.23 -10.70
N SER A 76 -8.26 15.96 -9.77
CA SER A 76 -8.39 14.94 -8.72
C SER A 76 -8.86 15.56 -7.41
N ILE A 77 -9.31 14.70 -6.48
CA ILE A 77 -9.61 15.13 -5.11
C ILE A 77 -8.40 15.76 -4.40
N TRP A 78 -7.17 15.32 -4.75
CA TRP A 78 -5.94 15.90 -4.20
C TRP A 78 -5.60 17.25 -4.83
N ASP A 79 -5.85 17.47 -6.13
CA ASP A 79 -5.70 18.79 -6.74
C ASP A 79 -6.61 19.80 -6.00
N ARG A 80 -7.89 19.47 -5.83
CA ARG A 80 -8.84 20.31 -5.10
C ARG A 80 -8.45 20.55 -3.65
N PHE A 81 -7.98 19.51 -2.96
CA PHE A 81 -7.58 19.61 -1.55
C PHE A 81 -6.37 20.52 -1.36
N THR A 82 -5.33 20.36 -2.17
CA THR A 82 -4.08 21.12 -2.02
C THR A 82 -4.23 22.59 -2.42
N HIS A 83 -5.18 22.90 -3.30
CA HIS A 83 -5.52 24.28 -3.66
C HIS A 83 -6.36 25.01 -2.58
N GLN A 84 -6.79 24.32 -1.52
CA GLN A 84 -7.48 24.94 -0.39
C GLN A 84 -6.48 25.41 0.68
N THR A 85 -6.59 26.67 1.10
CA THR A 85 -5.73 27.25 2.12
C THR A 85 -5.79 26.44 3.44
N GLY A 86 -4.62 26.15 4.01
CA GLY A 86 -4.48 25.53 5.33
C GLY A 86 -4.69 23.99 5.35
N LYS A 87 -4.86 23.36 4.20
CA LYS A 87 -5.01 21.90 4.12
C LYS A 87 -3.69 21.14 4.09
N VAL A 88 -2.65 21.75 3.56
CA VAL A 88 -1.31 21.16 3.43
C VAL A 88 -0.31 22.01 4.20
N ARG A 89 0.60 21.37 4.90
CA ARG A 89 1.69 22.04 5.62
C ARG A 89 2.50 22.92 4.66
N GLY A 90 2.73 24.16 5.03
CA GLY A 90 3.42 25.13 4.19
C GLY A 90 2.62 25.69 3.01
N GLY A 91 1.34 25.31 2.86
CA GLY A 91 0.48 25.82 1.78
C GLY A 91 0.96 25.46 0.37
N VAL A 92 1.67 24.34 0.24
CA VAL A 92 2.24 23.86 -1.03
C VAL A 92 1.28 22.90 -1.74
N THR A 93 1.47 22.68 -3.04
CA THR A 93 0.66 21.81 -3.88
C THR A 93 1.49 20.73 -4.55
N GLY A 94 0.82 19.71 -5.11
CA GLY A 94 1.45 18.70 -5.95
C GLY A 94 1.57 19.09 -7.43
N ASP A 95 1.30 20.35 -7.79
CA ASP A 95 1.19 20.81 -9.18
C ASP A 95 2.43 20.56 -10.02
N VAL A 96 3.60 20.68 -9.39
CA VAL A 96 4.91 20.37 -10.00
C VAL A 96 5.49 19.08 -9.40
N ALA A 97 5.31 18.88 -8.10
CA ALA A 97 5.86 17.74 -7.36
C ALA A 97 7.35 17.50 -7.68
N CYS A 98 7.69 16.35 -8.28
CA CYS A 98 9.03 16.05 -8.78
C CYS A 98 9.15 16.28 -10.29
N ASP A 99 8.17 16.86 -10.95
CA ASP A 99 8.15 17.05 -12.41
C ASP A 99 8.47 15.76 -13.18
N GLN A 100 8.07 14.60 -12.63
CA GLN A 100 8.37 13.30 -13.23
C GLN A 100 7.68 13.12 -14.58
N TYR A 101 6.54 13.78 -14.80
CA TYR A 101 5.87 13.77 -16.10
C TYR A 101 6.80 14.15 -17.26
N HIS A 102 7.68 15.13 -17.04
CA HIS A 102 8.66 15.56 -18.03
C HIS A 102 10.04 14.90 -17.85
N ARG A 103 10.39 14.49 -16.60
CA ARG A 103 11.75 14.06 -16.23
C ARG A 103 11.91 12.56 -15.98
N TYR A 104 10.88 11.75 -16.24
CA TYR A 104 10.96 10.30 -16.01
C TYR A 104 12.18 9.61 -16.68
N PRO A 105 12.72 10.05 -17.85
CA PRO A 105 13.92 9.41 -18.40
C PRO A 105 15.15 9.57 -17.51
N GLN A 106 15.27 10.72 -16.83
CA GLN A 106 16.34 10.96 -15.85
C GLN A 106 16.15 10.06 -14.62
N ASP A 107 14.91 9.99 -14.09
CA ASP A 107 14.59 9.19 -12.90
C ASP A 107 14.82 7.70 -13.16
N ILE A 108 14.47 7.19 -14.34
CA ILE A 108 14.74 5.81 -14.76
C ILE A 108 16.26 5.56 -14.90
N THR A 109 17.01 6.52 -15.43
CA THR A 109 18.48 6.43 -15.52
C THR A 109 19.10 6.30 -14.12
N ILE A 110 18.60 7.06 -13.15
CA ILE A 110 19.04 6.97 -11.76
C ILE A 110 18.69 5.59 -11.19
N ALA A 111 17.44 5.11 -11.34
CA ALA A 111 17.03 3.79 -10.86
C ALA A 111 17.91 2.68 -11.44
N LYS A 112 18.24 2.75 -12.73
CA LYS A 112 19.17 1.82 -13.40
C LYS A 112 20.57 1.88 -12.78
N SER A 113 21.10 3.09 -12.52
CA SER A 113 22.42 3.27 -11.90
C SER A 113 22.49 2.71 -10.48
N LEU A 114 21.34 2.62 -9.80
CA LEU A 114 21.16 1.99 -8.48
C LEU A 114 20.83 0.49 -8.58
N HIS A 115 21.10 -0.14 -9.73
CA HIS A 115 20.88 -1.58 -9.98
C HIS A 115 19.45 -2.08 -9.74
N GLN A 116 18.44 -1.19 -9.80
CA GLN A 116 17.06 -1.60 -9.58
C GLN A 116 16.56 -2.51 -10.70
N LYS A 117 15.85 -3.58 -10.34
CA LYS A 117 15.27 -4.56 -11.27
C LYS A 117 13.76 -4.43 -11.40
N SER A 118 13.12 -3.69 -10.50
CA SER A 118 11.69 -3.42 -10.50
C SER A 118 11.44 -1.95 -10.17
N TYR A 119 10.44 -1.37 -10.81
CA TYR A 119 9.97 -0.01 -10.52
C TYR A 119 8.46 -0.04 -10.31
N ARG A 120 8.04 0.17 -9.08
CA ARG A 120 6.62 0.31 -8.74
C ARG A 120 6.21 1.77 -8.95
N PHE A 121 5.15 1.96 -9.71
CA PHE A 121 4.55 3.28 -9.94
C PHE A 121 3.04 3.17 -9.92
N SER A 122 2.34 4.29 -9.79
CA SER A 122 0.89 4.32 -9.96
C SER A 122 0.50 5.09 -11.20
N ILE A 123 -0.71 4.81 -11.71
CA ILE A 123 -1.32 5.52 -12.82
C ILE A 123 -2.38 6.47 -12.27
N SER A 124 -2.36 7.73 -12.70
CA SER A 124 -3.35 8.73 -12.34
C SER A 124 -4.66 8.48 -13.08
N TRP A 125 -5.70 8.07 -12.36
CA TRP A 125 -7.02 7.85 -12.98
C TRP A 125 -7.54 9.09 -13.72
N PRO A 126 -7.51 10.33 -13.16
CA PRO A 126 -7.96 11.51 -13.89
C PRO A 126 -7.09 11.86 -15.11
N ARG A 127 -5.87 11.32 -15.25
CA ARG A 127 -5.08 11.47 -16.48
C ARG A 127 -5.57 10.54 -17.59
N ILE A 128 -6.11 9.38 -17.22
CA ILE A 128 -6.65 8.40 -18.17
C ILE A 128 -8.12 8.66 -18.50
N GLN A 129 -8.92 8.93 -17.49
CA GLN A 129 -10.34 9.29 -17.62
C GLN A 129 -10.60 10.57 -16.82
N PRO A 130 -10.56 11.75 -17.44
CA PRO A 130 -10.65 13.05 -16.75
C PRO A 130 -11.86 13.22 -15.85
N THR A 131 -12.99 12.60 -16.19
CA THR A 131 -14.22 12.60 -15.38
C THR A 131 -14.45 11.28 -14.64
N GLY A 132 -13.49 10.33 -14.74
CA GLY A 132 -13.55 9.00 -14.14
C GLY A 132 -14.38 7.98 -14.92
N ILE A 133 -15.05 8.37 -16.02
CA ILE A 133 -15.87 7.52 -16.87
C ILE A 133 -15.70 7.89 -18.35
N GLY A 134 -16.16 7.01 -19.25
CA GLY A 134 -16.18 7.27 -20.68
C GLY A 134 -14.87 6.91 -21.38
N ALA A 135 -14.68 7.44 -22.58
CA ALA A 135 -13.51 7.16 -23.41
C ALA A 135 -12.21 7.63 -22.74
N PRO A 136 -11.11 6.87 -22.89
CA PRO A 136 -9.83 7.27 -22.30
C PRO A 136 -9.23 8.49 -23.02
N ASN A 137 -8.51 9.29 -22.25
CA ASN A 137 -7.63 10.33 -22.75
C ASN A 137 -6.37 9.67 -23.33
N MET A 138 -6.24 9.68 -24.65
CA MET A 138 -5.13 9.03 -25.34
C MET A 138 -3.76 9.64 -25.00
N LYS A 139 -3.68 10.95 -24.73
CA LYS A 139 -2.41 11.58 -24.33
C LYS A 139 -1.91 11.04 -22.97
N GLY A 140 -2.84 10.78 -22.05
CA GLY A 140 -2.51 10.14 -20.78
C GLY A 140 -2.00 8.71 -20.97
N LEU A 141 -2.67 7.90 -21.80
CA LEU A 141 -2.23 6.55 -22.14
C LEU A 141 -0.86 6.55 -22.83
N ASP A 142 -0.62 7.47 -23.77
CA ASP A 142 0.66 7.61 -24.47
C ASP A 142 1.79 7.96 -23.51
N PHE A 143 1.54 8.81 -22.51
CA PHE A 143 2.54 9.10 -21.48
C PHE A 143 2.96 7.83 -20.76
N TYR A 144 2.01 7.07 -20.22
CA TYR A 144 2.35 5.83 -19.49
C TYR A 144 2.92 4.75 -20.41
N SER A 145 2.53 4.72 -21.67
CA SER A 145 3.14 3.82 -22.67
C SER A 145 4.63 4.13 -22.84
N ARG A 146 5.00 5.40 -23.04
CA ARG A 146 6.41 5.83 -23.13
C ARG A 146 7.18 5.58 -21.83
N PHE A 147 6.54 5.79 -20.67
CA PHE A 147 7.16 5.53 -19.36
C PHE A 147 7.50 4.04 -19.19
N VAL A 148 6.55 3.17 -19.52
CA VAL A 148 6.72 1.70 -19.47
C VAL A 148 7.81 1.24 -20.45
N ASP A 149 7.79 1.75 -21.69
CA ASP A 149 8.81 1.42 -22.69
C ASP A 149 10.21 1.82 -22.22
N ALA A 150 10.35 2.99 -21.58
CA ALA A 150 11.62 3.45 -21.03
C ALA A 150 12.12 2.57 -19.88
N LEU A 151 11.22 2.08 -18.99
CA LEU A 151 11.57 1.12 -17.95
C LEU A 151 12.10 -0.19 -18.55
N LEU A 152 11.36 -0.74 -19.51
CA LEU A 152 11.76 -1.99 -20.18
C LEU A 152 13.08 -1.85 -20.93
N ALA A 153 13.31 -0.73 -21.63
CA ALA A 153 14.58 -0.43 -22.29
C ALA A 153 15.74 -0.29 -21.29
N ALA A 154 15.46 0.12 -20.07
CA ALA A 154 16.45 0.17 -18.99
C ALA A 154 16.71 -1.22 -18.35
N GLY A 155 15.92 -2.25 -18.69
CA GLY A 155 15.97 -3.58 -18.08
C GLY A 155 15.31 -3.61 -16.69
N ILE A 156 14.37 -2.71 -16.44
CA ILE A 156 13.62 -2.57 -15.19
C ILE A 156 12.18 -3.04 -15.40
N ARG A 157 11.71 -3.97 -14.57
CA ARG A 157 10.35 -4.51 -14.65
C ARG A 157 9.33 -3.47 -14.17
N PRO A 158 8.34 -3.08 -15.02
CA PRO A 158 7.24 -2.24 -14.55
C PRO A 158 6.32 -3.01 -13.60
N TRP A 159 5.98 -2.39 -12.49
CA TRP A 159 5.05 -2.87 -11.48
C TRP A 159 4.00 -1.78 -11.24
N CYS A 160 2.75 -2.04 -11.57
CA CYS A 160 1.72 -1.01 -11.63
C CYS A 160 0.71 -1.09 -10.50
N THR A 161 0.54 0.01 -9.78
CA THR A 161 -0.62 0.29 -8.94
C THR A 161 -1.63 1.10 -9.75
N MET A 162 -2.88 0.62 -9.88
CA MET A 162 -3.87 1.31 -10.71
C MET A 162 -4.39 2.59 -10.06
N TYR A 163 -4.47 2.63 -8.73
CA TYR A 163 -5.02 3.76 -7.99
C TYR A 163 -4.22 4.04 -6.72
N HIS A 164 -3.70 5.26 -6.61
CA HIS A 164 -2.94 5.73 -5.46
C HIS A 164 -3.48 7.08 -4.98
N TRP A 165 -4.80 7.08 -4.62
CA TRP A 165 -5.54 8.10 -3.89
C TRP A 165 -6.09 9.27 -4.71
N ASP A 166 -5.70 9.42 -5.95
CA ASP A 166 -6.07 10.52 -6.86
C ASP A 166 -7.38 10.23 -7.62
N LEU A 167 -8.49 10.12 -6.87
CA LEU A 167 -9.82 9.95 -7.45
C LEU A 167 -10.18 11.17 -8.32
N PRO A 168 -10.69 10.96 -9.56
CA PRO A 168 -11.29 12.05 -10.32
C PRO A 168 -12.34 12.80 -9.49
N GLN A 169 -12.19 14.11 -9.37
CA GLN A 169 -13.09 14.93 -8.55
C GLN A 169 -14.55 14.77 -8.97
N ALA A 170 -14.79 14.63 -10.27
CA ALA A 170 -16.14 14.40 -10.80
C ALA A 170 -16.80 13.12 -10.27
N LEU A 171 -16.04 12.10 -9.84
CA LEU A 171 -16.57 10.92 -9.17
C LEU A 171 -16.85 11.19 -7.69
N GLU A 172 -16.02 11.98 -7.02
CA GLU A 172 -16.30 12.39 -5.64
C GLU A 172 -17.56 13.27 -5.57
N ASP A 173 -17.76 14.17 -6.54
CA ASP A 173 -18.96 15.02 -6.66
C ASP A 173 -20.24 14.18 -6.89
N ARG A 174 -20.11 12.90 -7.29
CA ARG A 174 -21.19 11.91 -7.40
C ARG A 174 -21.31 10.98 -6.20
N GLY A 175 -20.62 11.29 -5.10
CA GLY A 175 -20.70 10.54 -3.84
C GLY A 175 -19.42 9.80 -3.44
N GLY A 176 -18.42 9.72 -4.31
CA GLY A 176 -17.14 9.10 -4.02
C GLY A 176 -17.23 7.59 -3.72
N TRP A 177 -16.26 7.05 -3.00
CA TRP A 177 -16.19 5.61 -2.70
C TRP A 177 -17.40 5.04 -1.93
N PRO A 178 -18.18 5.80 -1.12
CA PRO A 178 -19.47 5.31 -0.61
C PRO A 178 -20.51 4.98 -1.68
N ASN A 179 -20.37 5.53 -2.89
CA ASN A 179 -21.21 5.20 -4.03
C ASN A 179 -20.76 3.87 -4.65
N ARG A 180 -21.60 2.85 -4.55
CA ARG A 180 -21.32 1.49 -5.04
C ARG A 180 -20.97 1.43 -6.55
N ASP A 181 -21.48 2.35 -7.36
CA ASP A 181 -21.23 2.37 -8.81
C ASP A 181 -19.75 2.56 -9.15
N LEU A 182 -18.96 3.14 -8.21
CA LEU A 182 -17.52 3.28 -8.39
C LEU A 182 -16.83 1.94 -8.60
N ALA A 183 -17.35 0.86 -8.07
CA ALA A 183 -16.79 -0.47 -8.31
C ALA A 183 -16.83 -0.85 -9.80
N ASN A 184 -17.90 -0.48 -10.50
CA ASN A 184 -18.01 -0.70 -11.95
C ASN A 184 -17.11 0.26 -12.74
N TYR A 185 -17.12 1.55 -12.39
CA TYR A 185 -16.27 2.55 -13.07
C TYR A 185 -14.79 2.22 -12.92
N PHE A 186 -14.38 1.73 -11.75
CA PHE A 186 -13.00 1.29 -11.53
C PHE A 186 -12.64 0.03 -12.32
N ALA A 187 -13.58 -0.90 -12.46
CA ALA A 187 -13.38 -2.10 -13.29
C ALA A 187 -13.21 -1.74 -14.79
N ASP A 188 -13.99 -0.77 -15.28
CA ASP A 188 -13.84 -0.25 -16.65
C ASP A 188 -12.47 0.41 -16.85
N TYR A 189 -12.05 1.25 -15.89
CA TYR A 189 -10.72 1.84 -15.88
C TYR A 189 -9.60 0.80 -15.87
N ALA A 190 -9.70 -0.22 -15.01
CA ALA A 190 -8.74 -1.32 -14.96
C ALA A 190 -8.67 -2.10 -16.29
N GLY A 191 -9.83 -2.31 -16.93
CA GLY A 191 -9.92 -2.93 -18.25
C GLY A 191 -9.24 -2.09 -19.34
N ILE A 192 -9.41 -0.76 -19.31
CA ILE A 192 -8.71 0.17 -20.21
C ILE A 192 -7.20 0.04 -20.05
N LEU A 193 -6.69 0.08 -18.81
CA LEU A 193 -5.27 -0.03 -18.55
C LEU A 193 -4.69 -1.38 -19.01
N ALA A 194 -5.35 -2.48 -18.63
CA ALA A 194 -4.89 -3.81 -18.99
C ALA A 194 -4.92 -4.05 -20.52
N LYS A 195 -5.88 -3.48 -21.23
CA LYS A 195 -5.94 -3.56 -22.70
C LYS A 195 -4.81 -2.80 -23.39
N HIS A 196 -4.38 -1.64 -22.85
CA HIS A 196 -3.40 -0.77 -23.53
C HIS A 196 -1.96 -1.02 -23.07
N LEU A 197 -1.75 -1.54 -21.86
CA LEU A 197 -0.44 -1.70 -21.24
C LEU A 197 -0.14 -3.15 -20.80
N GLY A 198 -1.13 -4.04 -20.84
CA GLY A 198 -1.01 -5.40 -20.33
C GLY A 198 -0.13 -6.33 -21.19
N ASP A 199 0.28 -5.90 -22.36
CA ASP A 199 1.31 -6.53 -23.18
C ASP A 199 2.72 -6.37 -22.59
N ARG A 200 2.94 -5.33 -21.79
CA ARG A 200 4.23 -4.91 -21.21
C ARG A 200 4.24 -4.90 -19.68
N ILE A 201 3.11 -4.65 -19.03
CA ILE A 201 2.94 -4.71 -17.58
C ILE A 201 2.31 -6.05 -17.21
N THR A 202 3.05 -6.88 -16.48
CA THR A 202 2.59 -8.21 -16.05
C THR A 202 2.27 -8.30 -14.57
N VAL A 203 2.50 -7.23 -13.77
CA VAL A 203 2.28 -7.19 -12.33
C VAL A 203 1.42 -5.98 -11.99
N TRP A 204 0.27 -6.25 -11.38
CA TRP A 204 -0.76 -5.24 -11.10
C TRP A 204 -1.23 -5.33 -9.65
N ALA A 205 -1.47 -4.17 -9.04
CA ALA A 205 -2.29 -4.05 -7.83
C ALA A 205 -3.41 -3.04 -8.08
N PRO A 206 -4.66 -3.37 -7.77
CA PRO A 206 -5.76 -2.42 -7.94
C PRO A 206 -5.61 -1.14 -7.13
N PHE A 207 -5.27 -1.28 -5.86
CA PHE A 207 -5.21 -0.16 -4.91
C PHE A 207 -3.90 -0.10 -4.14
N ASN A 208 -3.49 1.13 -3.85
CA ASN A 208 -2.56 1.43 -2.75
C ASN A 208 -3.35 1.68 -1.48
N MET A 209 -3.09 0.90 -0.41
CA MET A 209 -3.61 1.11 0.94
C MET A 209 -5.13 1.40 0.97
N PRO A 210 -6.00 0.48 0.52
CA PRO A 210 -7.45 0.75 0.44
C PRO A 210 -8.07 1.06 1.80
N TRP A 211 -7.50 0.56 2.90
CA TRP A 211 -7.93 0.94 4.24
C TRP A 211 -7.70 2.43 4.50
N ALA A 212 -6.51 2.96 4.14
CA ALA A 212 -6.21 4.38 4.30
C ALA A 212 -7.14 5.26 3.45
N ILE A 213 -7.45 4.86 2.21
CA ILE A 213 -8.44 5.55 1.37
C ILE A 213 -9.76 5.70 2.10
N ALA A 214 -10.30 4.57 2.59
CA ALA A 214 -11.60 4.55 3.26
C ALA A 214 -11.56 5.30 4.59
N PHE A 215 -10.54 5.02 5.42
CA PHE A 215 -10.48 5.55 6.78
C PHE A 215 -10.09 7.02 6.82
N MET A 216 -8.97 7.41 6.20
CA MET A 216 -8.45 8.78 6.26
C MET A 216 -9.36 9.76 5.51
N GLY A 217 -9.99 9.31 4.42
CA GLY A 217 -10.88 10.14 3.61
C GLY A 217 -12.30 10.26 4.15
N TYR A 218 -12.85 9.18 4.72
CA TYR A 218 -14.29 9.12 5.01
C TYR A 218 -14.63 8.97 6.51
N ALA A 219 -13.70 8.52 7.36
CA ALA A 219 -13.90 8.45 8.81
C ALA A 219 -13.15 9.54 9.58
N ALA A 220 -11.86 9.68 9.31
CA ALA A 220 -10.98 10.60 10.03
C ALA A 220 -11.03 12.04 9.51
N GLY A 221 -11.38 12.23 8.23
CA GLY A 221 -11.42 13.54 7.61
C GLY A 221 -10.06 14.22 7.40
N ALA A 222 -8.98 13.44 7.50
CA ALA A 222 -7.61 13.94 7.39
C ALA A 222 -7.16 14.16 5.95
N PHE A 223 -7.64 13.31 5.06
CA PHE A 223 -7.36 13.37 3.62
C PHE A 223 -8.64 13.70 2.84
N PRO A 224 -8.53 14.18 1.59
CA PRO A 224 -9.71 14.39 0.78
C PRO A 224 -10.51 13.07 0.64
N PRO A 225 -11.84 13.11 0.66
CA PRO A 225 -12.72 14.29 0.65
C PRO A 225 -13.02 14.90 2.03
N CYS A 226 -12.29 14.56 3.09
CA CYS A 226 -12.42 15.11 4.44
C CYS A 226 -13.77 14.80 5.12
N ARG A 227 -14.38 13.67 4.83
CA ARG A 227 -15.60 13.24 5.53
C ARG A 227 -15.26 12.61 6.88
N THR A 228 -16.17 12.77 7.85
CA THR A 228 -16.03 12.27 9.23
C THR A 228 -17.21 11.38 9.61
N SER A 229 -17.49 10.37 8.78
CA SER A 229 -18.64 9.49 8.90
C SER A 229 -18.23 8.01 8.88
N PHE A 230 -18.46 7.28 9.97
CA PHE A 230 -18.22 5.83 10.03
C PHE A 230 -19.09 5.04 9.04
N SER A 231 -20.31 5.50 8.79
CA SER A 231 -21.17 4.88 7.77
C SER A 231 -20.55 5.01 6.38
N ASP A 232 -20.03 6.21 6.04
CA ASP A 232 -19.37 6.42 4.75
C ASP A 232 -18.06 5.64 4.65
N PHE A 233 -17.29 5.55 5.73
CA PHE A 233 -16.10 4.69 5.82
C PHE A 233 -16.44 3.23 5.51
N LEU A 234 -17.44 2.66 6.17
CA LEU A 234 -17.82 1.25 5.97
C LEU A 234 -18.34 0.98 4.56
N LYS A 235 -19.13 1.92 4.01
CA LYS A 235 -19.58 1.84 2.60
C LYS A 235 -18.42 1.95 1.63
N ALA A 236 -17.49 2.89 1.86
CA ALA A 236 -16.29 3.05 1.05
C ALA A 236 -15.41 1.80 1.09
N ALA A 237 -15.16 1.23 2.27
CA ALA A 237 -14.41 0.00 2.43
C ALA A 237 -15.05 -1.17 1.66
N HIS A 238 -16.37 -1.32 1.75
CA HIS A 238 -17.08 -2.35 1.00
C HIS A 238 -16.99 -2.13 -0.52
N THR A 239 -17.21 -0.91 -1.00
CA THR A 239 -17.13 -0.58 -2.43
C THR A 239 -15.71 -0.78 -2.98
N LEU A 240 -14.67 -0.40 -2.22
CA LEU A 240 -13.27 -0.68 -2.58
C LEU A 240 -12.98 -2.18 -2.68
N ALA A 241 -13.51 -2.98 -1.76
CA ALA A 241 -13.36 -4.44 -1.81
C ALA A 241 -14.06 -5.06 -3.05
N LEU A 242 -15.26 -4.59 -3.39
CA LEU A 242 -15.95 -4.98 -4.62
C LEU A 242 -15.15 -4.55 -5.86
N ALA A 243 -14.67 -3.31 -5.89
CA ALA A 243 -13.87 -2.76 -6.97
C ALA A 243 -12.57 -3.55 -7.19
N GLN A 244 -11.91 -3.97 -6.11
CA GLN A 244 -10.73 -4.84 -6.18
C GLN A 244 -11.04 -6.16 -6.89
N GLY A 245 -12.12 -6.85 -6.51
CA GLY A 245 -12.51 -8.11 -7.14
C GLY A 245 -12.91 -7.93 -8.61
N GLN A 246 -13.58 -6.85 -8.95
CA GLN A 246 -13.98 -6.57 -10.33
C GLN A 246 -12.77 -6.17 -11.19
N ALA A 247 -11.87 -5.32 -10.69
CA ALA A 247 -10.63 -4.96 -11.38
C ALA A 247 -9.73 -6.19 -11.63
N HIS A 248 -9.60 -7.08 -10.63
CA HIS A 248 -8.89 -8.35 -10.80
C HIS A 248 -9.42 -9.13 -12.02
N ARG A 249 -10.74 -9.29 -12.11
CA ARG A 249 -11.37 -10.00 -13.23
C ARG A 249 -11.17 -9.27 -14.57
N ALA A 250 -11.28 -7.93 -14.58
CA ALA A 250 -11.06 -7.13 -15.78
C ALA A 250 -9.62 -7.27 -16.31
N VAL A 251 -8.62 -7.25 -15.41
CA VAL A 251 -7.21 -7.48 -15.78
C VAL A 251 -7.00 -8.88 -16.33
N LYS A 252 -7.50 -9.91 -15.64
CA LYS A 252 -7.35 -11.31 -16.09
C LYS A 252 -8.04 -11.58 -17.42
N ALA A 253 -9.15 -10.90 -17.71
CA ALA A 253 -9.84 -11.01 -18.99
C ALA A 253 -9.05 -10.35 -20.14
N ALA A 254 -8.43 -9.19 -19.90
CA ALA A 254 -7.68 -8.45 -20.90
C ALA A 254 -6.24 -8.95 -21.09
N SER A 255 -5.62 -9.46 -20.02
CA SER A 255 -4.24 -9.95 -19.98
C SER A 255 -4.16 -11.20 -19.10
N PRO A 256 -4.48 -12.40 -19.62
CA PRO A 256 -4.57 -13.63 -18.83
C PRO A 256 -3.28 -14.05 -18.12
N GLN A 257 -2.11 -13.69 -18.66
CA GLN A 257 -0.80 -13.97 -18.07
C GLN A 257 -0.41 -12.97 -16.96
N ALA A 258 -1.14 -11.87 -16.80
CA ALA A 258 -0.86 -10.89 -15.76
C ALA A 258 -1.11 -11.49 -14.37
N THR A 259 -0.27 -11.11 -13.43
CA THR A 259 -0.47 -11.41 -12.01
C THR A 259 -1.05 -10.21 -11.29
N VAL A 260 -2.06 -10.45 -10.45
CA VAL A 260 -2.75 -9.41 -9.68
C VAL A 260 -2.60 -9.71 -8.20
N GLY A 261 -2.07 -8.77 -7.46
CA GLY A 261 -1.90 -8.86 -6.02
C GLY A 261 -2.37 -7.62 -5.29
N SER A 262 -1.79 -7.37 -4.15
CA SER A 262 -2.15 -6.27 -3.27
C SER A 262 -1.01 -5.29 -3.02
N ALA A 263 -1.34 -4.13 -2.46
CA ALA A 263 -0.40 -3.16 -1.90
C ALA A 263 -1.08 -2.52 -0.68
N TYR A 264 -1.16 -3.30 0.40
CA TYR A 264 -1.87 -2.91 1.63
C TYR A 264 -0.90 -2.30 2.64
N GLU A 265 -1.35 -1.28 3.37
CA GLU A 265 -0.67 -0.92 4.61
C GLU A 265 -0.92 -2.02 5.63
N MET A 266 0.14 -2.53 6.24
CA MET A 266 0.05 -3.47 7.34
C MET A 266 1.02 -3.09 8.45
N ALA A 267 0.55 -3.17 9.70
CA ALA A 267 1.39 -2.96 10.87
C ALA A 267 1.19 -4.14 11.84
N PRO A 268 2.25 -4.76 12.35
CA PRO A 268 2.10 -5.79 13.37
C PRO A 268 1.44 -5.19 14.60
N ALA A 269 0.40 -5.87 15.09
CA ALA A 269 -0.43 -5.43 16.20
C ALA A 269 -0.06 -6.21 17.47
N TYR A 270 0.52 -5.52 18.44
CA TYR A 270 0.86 -6.10 19.73
C TYR A 270 -0.16 -5.68 20.78
N PRO A 271 -0.65 -6.59 21.62
CA PRO A 271 -1.55 -6.22 22.72
C PRO A 271 -0.80 -5.33 23.72
N LYS A 272 -1.48 -4.33 24.28
CA LYS A 272 -0.90 -3.40 25.27
C LYS A 272 -0.52 -4.11 26.56
N THR A 273 -1.33 -5.08 26.97
CA THR A 273 -1.11 -5.96 28.12
C THR A 273 -1.30 -7.41 27.73
N ASP A 274 -0.93 -8.34 28.62
CA ASP A 274 -1.13 -9.78 28.42
C ASP A 274 -2.57 -10.24 28.77
N SER A 275 -3.55 -9.31 28.82
CA SER A 275 -4.95 -9.62 29.06
C SER A 275 -5.64 -10.22 27.84
N ASP A 276 -6.67 -11.02 28.05
CA ASP A 276 -7.49 -11.58 26.96
C ASP A 276 -8.19 -10.48 26.17
N ASP A 277 -8.63 -9.40 26.84
CA ASP A 277 -9.31 -8.26 26.21
C ASP A 277 -8.38 -7.56 25.22
N ASP A 278 -7.12 -7.25 25.62
CA ASP A 278 -6.14 -6.59 24.73
C ASP A 278 -5.67 -7.52 23.61
N ARG A 279 -5.51 -8.82 23.86
CA ARG A 279 -5.22 -9.80 22.81
C ARG A 279 -6.34 -9.88 21.78
N ALA A 280 -7.60 -9.90 22.24
CA ALA A 280 -8.75 -9.88 21.34
C ALA A 280 -8.84 -8.57 20.54
N ALA A 281 -8.51 -7.42 21.16
CA ALA A 281 -8.45 -6.13 20.48
C ALA A 281 -7.35 -6.10 19.42
N ALA A 282 -6.14 -6.62 19.71
CA ALA A 282 -5.06 -6.72 18.74
C ALA A 282 -5.44 -7.62 17.55
N SER A 283 -6.16 -8.73 17.80
CA SER A 283 -6.69 -9.59 16.74
C SER A 283 -7.72 -8.85 15.87
N ARG A 284 -8.61 -8.05 16.47
CA ARG A 284 -9.56 -7.23 15.70
C ARG A 284 -8.88 -6.15 14.88
N TYR A 285 -7.82 -5.51 15.43
CA TYR A 285 -7.00 -4.58 14.66
C TYR A 285 -6.37 -5.26 13.45
N HIS A 286 -5.72 -6.40 13.66
CA HIS A 286 -5.11 -7.16 12.55
C HIS A 286 -6.17 -7.51 11.49
N ALA A 287 -7.34 -7.97 11.91
CA ALA A 287 -8.45 -8.29 11.02
C ALA A 287 -8.95 -7.07 10.23
N MET A 288 -9.09 -5.90 10.86
CA MET A 288 -9.63 -4.70 10.23
C MET A 288 -8.57 -3.97 9.37
N ASN A 289 -7.40 -3.75 9.93
CA ASN A 289 -6.39 -2.92 9.26
C ASN A 289 -5.52 -3.69 8.28
N ASN A 290 -5.08 -4.91 8.67
CA ASN A 290 -4.10 -5.63 7.87
C ASN A 290 -4.76 -6.53 6.81
N VAL A 291 -5.80 -7.28 7.18
CA VAL A 291 -6.29 -8.37 6.32
C VAL A 291 -7.75 -8.23 5.87
N PHE A 292 -8.42 -7.12 6.14
CA PHE A 292 -9.81 -6.91 5.73
C PHE A 292 -10.04 -7.11 4.23
N PHE A 293 -9.25 -6.45 3.41
CA PHE A 293 -9.30 -6.54 1.95
C PHE A 293 -8.70 -7.85 1.43
N LEU A 294 -7.68 -8.38 2.11
CA LEU A 294 -7.07 -9.65 1.76
C LEU A 294 -8.06 -10.80 1.98
N GLU A 295 -8.69 -10.86 3.14
CA GLU A 295 -9.68 -11.90 3.43
C GLU A 295 -10.88 -11.82 2.49
N ALA A 296 -11.38 -10.60 2.21
CA ALA A 296 -12.45 -10.38 1.24
C ALA A 296 -12.09 -10.95 -0.14
N ALA A 297 -10.87 -10.72 -0.63
CA ALA A 297 -10.41 -11.26 -1.91
C ALA A 297 -10.20 -12.77 -1.89
N MET A 298 -9.61 -13.31 -0.81
CA MET A 298 -9.21 -14.71 -0.74
C MET A 298 -10.36 -15.66 -0.40
N SER A 299 -11.38 -15.18 0.35
CA SER A 299 -12.48 -16.01 0.82
C SER A 299 -13.88 -15.54 0.37
N GLY A 300 -14.01 -14.33 -0.16
CA GLY A 300 -15.30 -13.70 -0.47
C GLY A 300 -16.04 -13.22 0.79
N ARG A 301 -15.38 -13.14 1.94
CA ARG A 301 -15.97 -12.79 3.24
C ARG A 301 -15.08 -11.81 3.99
N TYR A 302 -15.68 -11.09 4.93
CA TYR A 302 -14.92 -10.25 5.84
C TYR A 302 -14.40 -11.04 7.04
N PRO A 303 -13.21 -10.70 7.57
CA PRO A 303 -12.65 -11.34 8.75
C PRO A 303 -13.43 -10.93 10.02
N LYS A 304 -13.15 -11.59 11.14
CA LYS A 304 -13.71 -11.24 12.46
C LYS A 304 -13.08 -9.94 13.01
N ALA A 305 -13.36 -8.82 12.34
CA ALA A 305 -12.86 -7.50 12.68
C ALA A 305 -13.79 -6.72 13.61
N PHE A 306 -15.01 -7.18 13.78
CA PHE A 306 -16.07 -6.48 14.51
C PHE A 306 -16.39 -7.16 15.85
N VAL A 307 -16.91 -6.38 16.79
CA VAL A 307 -17.54 -6.93 17.98
C VAL A 307 -18.95 -7.39 17.59
N GLY A 308 -19.16 -8.70 17.53
CA GLY A 308 -20.37 -9.29 16.96
C GLY A 308 -20.28 -9.52 15.45
N GLU A 309 -21.42 -9.51 14.79
CA GLU A 309 -21.49 -9.69 13.34
C GLU A 309 -21.08 -8.42 12.58
N PRO A 310 -20.52 -8.55 11.36
CA PRO A 310 -20.25 -7.40 10.52
C PRO A 310 -21.51 -6.57 10.28
N PRO A 311 -21.42 -5.23 10.30
CA PRO A 311 -22.57 -4.34 10.10
C PRO A 311 -22.94 -4.26 8.61
N TYR A 312 -23.37 -5.38 8.03
CA TYR A 312 -23.65 -5.53 6.60
C TYR A 312 -24.62 -4.49 6.05
N ASP A 313 -25.66 -4.14 6.81
CA ASP A 313 -26.64 -3.12 6.40
C ASP A 313 -25.97 -1.74 6.25
N VAL A 314 -25.12 -1.36 7.22
CA VAL A 314 -24.38 -0.09 7.19
C VAL A 314 -23.37 -0.07 6.06
N MET A 315 -22.72 -1.21 5.79
CA MET A 315 -21.76 -1.36 4.67
C MET A 315 -22.44 -1.30 3.29
N GLY A 316 -23.75 -1.53 3.24
CA GLY A 316 -24.49 -1.64 1.98
C GLY A 316 -24.26 -2.97 1.25
N PHE A 317 -23.93 -4.02 2.01
CA PHE A 317 -23.74 -5.38 1.51
C PHE A 317 -25.03 -5.95 0.92
N LYS A 318 -24.95 -6.60 -0.23
CA LYS A 318 -26.10 -7.21 -0.93
C LYS A 318 -25.85 -8.70 -1.13
N THR A 319 -26.93 -9.48 -1.20
CA THR A 319 -26.88 -10.90 -1.56
C THR A 319 -26.13 -11.08 -2.88
N GLY A 320 -25.11 -11.92 -2.87
CA GLY A 320 -24.26 -12.19 -4.03
C GLY A 320 -22.94 -11.41 -4.05
N ASP A 321 -22.75 -10.47 -3.13
CA ASP A 321 -21.49 -9.72 -3.04
C ASP A 321 -20.30 -10.61 -2.72
N GLU A 322 -20.49 -11.73 -2.05
CA GLU A 322 -19.46 -12.72 -1.77
C GLU A 322 -18.74 -13.17 -3.05
N LYS A 323 -19.50 -13.33 -4.14
CA LYS A 323 -18.95 -13.71 -5.45
C LYS A 323 -18.19 -12.57 -6.12
N LEU A 324 -18.59 -11.33 -5.85
CA LEU A 324 -17.91 -10.15 -6.37
C LEU A 324 -16.62 -9.87 -5.60
N LEU A 325 -16.62 -10.10 -4.29
CA LEU A 325 -15.45 -9.99 -3.43
C LEU A 325 -14.40 -11.05 -3.78
N TYR A 326 -14.83 -12.30 -3.97
CA TYR A 326 -13.92 -13.43 -4.23
C TYR A 326 -13.14 -13.25 -5.51
N ALA A 327 -11.86 -12.98 -5.37
CA ALA A 327 -10.89 -12.83 -6.46
C ALA A 327 -9.49 -13.13 -5.91
N PRO A 328 -9.13 -14.43 -5.77
CA PRO A 328 -7.88 -14.85 -5.13
C PRO A 328 -6.68 -14.18 -5.76
N LEU A 329 -5.85 -13.58 -4.93
CA LEU A 329 -4.66 -12.86 -5.36
C LEU A 329 -3.54 -13.84 -5.72
N ASP A 330 -2.78 -13.53 -6.78
CA ASP A 330 -1.62 -14.33 -7.19
C ASP A 330 -0.43 -14.17 -6.23
N TRP A 331 -0.38 -13.05 -5.49
CA TRP A 331 0.63 -12.72 -4.49
C TRP A 331 0.07 -11.69 -3.49
N VAL A 332 0.64 -11.68 -2.28
CA VAL A 332 0.26 -10.73 -1.22
C VAL A 332 1.34 -9.66 -1.10
N GLY A 333 0.98 -8.42 -1.43
CA GLY A 333 1.86 -7.27 -1.28
C GLY A 333 1.42 -6.38 -0.13
N PHE A 334 2.38 -5.92 0.64
CA PHE A 334 2.10 -4.96 1.70
C PHE A 334 3.27 -4.00 1.96
N HIS A 335 2.95 -2.91 2.63
CA HIS A 335 3.86 -1.89 3.10
C HIS A 335 4.20 -2.12 4.55
N TYR A 336 5.45 -1.86 4.93
CA TYR A 336 5.88 -1.90 6.31
C TYR A 336 6.63 -0.61 6.68
N TYR A 337 6.19 0.05 7.75
CA TYR A 337 6.83 1.25 8.28
C TYR A 337 7.12 1.14 9.78
N THR A 338 6.17 0.68 10.58
CA THR A 338 6.26 0.61 12.04
C THR A 338 5.24 -0.38 12.60
N ARG A 339 5.07 -0.44 13.93
CA ARG A 339 4.11 -1.29 14.64
C ARG A 339 2.97 -0.50 15.26
N ARG A 340 2.01 -1.23 15.84
CA ARG A 340 0.96 -0.68 16.70
C ARG A 340 0.86 -1.43 18.01
N ILE A 341 0.62 -0.69 19.10
CA ILE A 341 0.23 -1.23 20.40
C ILE A 341 -1.26 -1.06 20.56
N VAL A 342 -1.96 -2.16 20.79
CA VAL A 342 -3.43 -2.20 20.76
C VAL A 342 -4.01 -2.56 22.11
N SER A 343 -4.99 -1.80 22.56
CA SER A 343 -5.76 -2.05 23.76
C SER A 343 -7.25 -2.18 23.47
N ASP A 344 -7.96 -2.88 24.35
CA ASP A 344 -9.41 -2.95 24.28
C ASP A 344 -10.07 -1.61 24.65
N ALA A 345 -11.08 -1.23 23.89
CA ALA A 345 -11.90 -0.05 24.10
C ALA A 345 -13.40 -0.37 24.30
N SER A 346 -13.74 -1.63 24.56
CA SER A 346 -15.14 -2.08 24.68
C SER A 346 -15.89 -1.45 25.84
N LYS A 347 -15.17 -1.05 26.90
CA LYS A 347 -15.72 -0.42 28.11
C LYS A 347 -15.71 1.12 28.05
N GLU A 348 -15.15 1.71 27.00
CA GLU A 348 -15.06 3.16 26.87
C GLU A 348 -16.37 3.75 26.33
N LYS A 349 -16.71 4.96 26.80
CA LYS A 349 -17.85 5.70 26.24
C LYS A 349 -17.51 6.16 24.84
N PHE A 350 -18.43 5.94 23.93
CA PHE A 350 -18.33 6.41 22.56
C PHE A 350 -18.55 7.93 22.51
N GLU A 351 -17.54 8.69 22.08
CA GLU A 351 -17.65 10.13 21.88
C GLU A 351 -17.75 10.45 20.38
N THR A 352 -18.83 11.12 20.00
CA THR A 352 -19.02 11.63 18.64
C THR A 352 -18.46 13.04 18.53
N GLY A 353 -17.49 13.26 17.66
CA GLY A 353 -16.99 14.58 17.29
C GLY A 353 -15.62 14.96 17.89
N GLY A 354 -14.73 15.40 17.06
CA GLY A 354 -13.42 15.99 17.37
C GLY A 354 -12.66 16.23 16.08
N ASN A 355 -12.05 17.40 15.94
CA ASN A 355 -11.08 17.66 14.87
C ASN A 355 -9.75 17.02 15.26
N PHE A 356 -9.14 16.27 14.35
CA PHE A 356 -7.84 15.65 14.55
C PHE A 356 -6.77 16.38 13.75
N SER A 357 -5.59 16.56 14.32
CA SER A 357 -4.37 16.88 13.58
C SER A 357 -3.74 15.59 13.01
N GLY A 358 -2.90 15.68 11.96
CA GLY A 358 -2.35 14.51 11.27
C GLY A 358 -1.69 13.48 12.19
N THR A 359 -0.86 13.93 13.15
CA THR A 359 -0.19 13.07 14.14
C THR A 359 -1.13 12.46 15.18
N GLU A 360 -2.25 13.12 15.50
CA GLU A 360 -3.25 12.57 16.41
C GLU A 360 -4.12 11.50 15.74
N ILE A 361 -4.27 11.55 14.44
CA ILE A 361 -5.01 10.55 13.66
C ILE A 361 -4.23 9.24 13.59
N GLU A 362 -2.92 9.30 13.41
CA GLU A 362 -2.06 8.12 13.44
C GLU A 362 -1.97 7.51 14.84
N ASN A 363 -2.03 8.33 15.89
CA ASN A 363 -1.98 7.91 17.29
C ASN A 363 -3.34 7.53 17.88
N ASN A 364 -4.44 8.08 17.35
CA ASN A 364 -5.80 7.76 17.76
C ASN A 364 -6.49 6.95 16.68
N SER A 365 -6.20 5.68 16.62
CA SER A 365 -6.97 4.73 15.83
C SER A 365 -8.48 4.91 16.07
N PRO A 366 -9.31 4.64 15.06
CA PRO A 366 -10.77 4.79 15.16
C PRO A 366 -11.41 4.04 16.32
N GLY A 367 -10.67 3.13 16.95
CA GLY A 367 -11.17 2.20 17.92
C GLY A 367 -11.90 2.80 19.13
N GLY A 368 -11.48 4.00 19.60
CA GLY A 368 -12.21 4.68 20.68
C GLY A 368 -13.54 5.31 20.23
N ARG A 369 -13.73 5.46 18.91
CA ARG A 369 -14.93 6.09 18.31
C ARG A 369 -15.69 5.20 17.36
N ASP A 370 -15.12 4.05 16.99
CA ASP A 370 -15.79 3.05 16.19
C ASP A 370 -16.61 2.12 17.09
N PRO A 371 -17.94 2.15 17.00
CA PRO A 371 -18.80 1.29 17.80
C PRO A 371 -18.66 -0.20 17.43
N TYR A 372 -18.06 -0.50 16.30
CA TYR A 372 -18.04 -1.84 15.74
C TYR A 372 -16.76 -2.61 16.05
N THR A 373 -15.58 -1.99 16.02
CA THR A 373 -14.31 -2.71 16.23
C THR A 373 -13.78 -2.66 17.66
N ARG A 374 -14.09 -1.59 18.40
CA ARG A 374 -13.83 -1.45 19.85
C ARG A 374 -12.40 -1.73 20.28
N PHE A 375 -11.43 -1.16 19.57
CA PHE A 375 -10.02 -1.14 19.97
C PHE A 375 -9.44 0.28 19.90
N ARG A 376 -8.36 0.52 20.66
CA ARG A 376 -7.44 1.64 20.45
C ARG A 376 -6.11 1.10 19.95
N ALA A 377 -5.57 1.69 18.91
CA ALA A 377 -4.22 1.40 18.46
C ALA A 377 -3.39 2.69 18.53
N ALA A 378 -2.25 2.58 19.17
CA ALA A 378 -1.31 3.68 19.31
C ALA A 378 0.02 3.30 18.70
N MET A 379 0.70 4.28 18.11
CA MET A 379 2.09 4.17 17.74
C MET A 379 2.93 4.52 18.97
N PRO A 380 3.90 3.66 19.38
CA PRO A 380 4.81 3.98 20.46
C PRO A 380 5.64 5.23 20.15
N THR A 381 5.85 6.06 21.16
CA THR A 381 6.63 7.31 21.07
C THR A 381 7.84 7.33 21.98
N GLU A 382 8.07 6.25 22.73
CA GLU A 382 9.15 6.15 23.72
C GLU A 382 10.46 5.57 23.14
N GLY A 383 10.41 4.97 21.95
CA GLY A 383 11.57 4.39 21.26
C GLY A 383 12.29 5.39 20.35
N PRO A 384 13.29 4.93 19.60
CA PRO A 384 13.89 5.73 18.56
C PRO A 384 12.85 6.02 17.47
N LEU A 385 12.65 7.29 17.15
CA LEU A 385 11.71 7.74 16.13
C LEU A 385 12.43 8.21 14.87
N THR A 386 11.79 8.05 13.74
CA THR A 386 12.13 8.80 12.52
C THR A 386 11.71 10.27 12.69
N GLU A 387 12.18 11.16 11.84
CA GLU A 387 11.74 12.57 11.86
C GLU A 387 10.31 12.75 11.38
N ALA A 388 9.77 11.76 10.66
CA ALA A 388 8.33 11.65 10.36
C ALA A 388 7.50 11.13 11.56
N GLY A 389 8.11 10.95 12.74
CA GLY A 389 7.42 10.54 13.97
C GLY A 389 7.13 9.04 14.10
N LEU A 390 7.60 8.20 13.17
CA LEU A 390 7.37 6.75 13.22
C LEU A 390 8.42 6.04 14.07
N GLU A 391 7.98 5.12 14.95
CA GLU A 391 8.91 4.30 15.73
C GLU A 391 9.76 3.41 14.83
N VAL A 392 11.05 3.34 15.09
CA VAL A 392 11.98 2.41 14.43
C VAL A 392 11.87 1.04 15.09
N TRP A 393 11.13 0.12 14.44
CA TRP A 393 10.87 -1.23 14.96
C TRP A 393 11.19 -2.31 13.91
N PRO A 394 12.48 -2.66 13.68
CA PRO A 394 12.88 -3.59 12.62
C PRO A 394 12.23 -4.97 12.73
N ARG A 395 12.06 -5.49 13.95
CA ARG A 395 11.43 -6.79 14.23
C ARG A 395 10.03 -6.93 13.63
N GLY A 396 9.31 -5.84 13.47
CA GLY A 396 7.93 -5.87 13.01
C GLY A 396 7.75 -6.43 11.61
N ILE A 397 8.72 -6.23 10.70
CA ILE A 397 8.62 -6.82 9.35
C ILE A 397 8.74 -8.35 9.40
N TYR A 398 9.60 -8.89 10.28
CA TYR A 398 9.69 -10.33 10.50
C TYR A 398 8.38 -10.90 11.02
N ASP A 399 7.83 -10.29 12.08
CA ASP A 399 6.61 -10.77 12.71
C ASP A 399 5.43 -10.73 11.74
N LEU A 400 5.29 -9.65 10.96
CA LEU A 400 4.22 -9.49 9.98
C LEU A 400 4.35 -10.49 8.83
N VAL A 401 5.55 -10.62 8.23
CA VAL A 401 5.82 -11.56 7.14
C VAL A 401 5.53 -13.00 7.58
N THR A 402 6.00 -13.39 8.76
CA THR A 402 5.78 -14.75 9.28
C THR A 402 4.32 -14.99 9.67
N GLN A 403 3.62 -13.97 10.18
CA GLN A 403 2.20 -14.05 10.48
C GLN A 403 1.38 -14.27 9.20
N ILE A 404 1.53 -13.43 8.18
CA ILE A 404 0.82 -13.56 6.89
C ILE A 404 1.19 -14.87 6.20
N SER A 405 2.46 -15.28 6.25
CA SER A 405 2.91 -16.56 5.69
C SER A 405 2.15 -17.75 6.29
N ARG A 406 2.00 -17.78 7.61
CA ARG A 406 1.26 -18.85 8.31
C ARG A 406 -0.25 -18.79 8.07
N GLU A 407 -0.84 -17.59 8.15
CA GLU A 407 -2.29 -17.41 8.03
C GLU A 407 -2.81 -17.72 6.62
N TYR A 408 -2.03 -17.47 5.58
CA TYR A 408 -2.44 -17.63 4.17
C TYR A 408 -1.71 -18.78 3.44
N ASN A 409 -1.21 -19.77 4.18
CA ASN A 409 -0.59 -20.97 3.61
C ASN A 409 0.61 -20.68 2.69
N HIS A 410 1.57 -19.90 3.19
CA HIS A 410 2.82 -19.53 2.52
C HIS A 410 2.63 -18.92 1.12
N PRO A 411 1.86 -17.82 1.00
CA PRO A 411 1.70 -17.14 -0.27
C PRO A 411 3.03 -16.57 -0.75
N ILE A 412 3.11 -16.21 -2.03
CA ILE A 412 4.17 -15.32 -2.49
C ILE A 412 3.93 -13.95 -1.87
N ILE A 413 4.95 -13.40 -1.22
CA ILE A 413 4.89 -12.08 -0.57
C ILE A 413 5.80 -11.09 -1.32
N GLU A 414 5.36 -9.85 -1.44
CA GLU A 414 6.16 -8.71 -1.88
C GLU A 414 6.05 -7.58 -0.87
N ILE A 415 7.18 -7.01 -0.49
CA ILE A 415 7.20 -5.75 0.27
C ILE A 415 7.09 -4.63 -0.76
N THR A 416 5.89 -4.08 -0.89
CA THR A 416 5.55 -3.13 -1.97
C THR A 416 5.89 -1.69 -1.66
N GLU A 417 6.07 -1.36 -0.37
CA GLU A 417 6.70 -0.15 0.13
C GLU A 417 7.32 -0.40 1.50
N SER A 418 8.51 0.15 1.74
CA SER A 418 9.09 0.23 3.07
C SER A 418 10.22 1.25 3.07
N GLY A 419 10.26 2.13 4.07
CA GLY A 419 11.23 3.23 4.14
C GLY A 419 11.06 4.09 5.39
N CYS A 420 11.83 5.15 5.47
CA CYS A 420 11.84 6.04 6.63
C CYS A 420 12.02 7.50 6.24
N GLY A 421 11.34 8.39 6.96
CA GLY A 421 11.41 9.83 6.79
C GLY A 421 12.50 10.45 7.66
N TYR A 422 13.56 10.99 7.02
CA TYR A 422 14.59 11.82 7.65
C TYR A 422 14.87 13.04 6.80
N LEU A 423 15.06 14.21 7.43
CA LEU A 423 15.21 15.51 6.76
C LEU A 423 16.63 15.76 6.23
N ASP A 424 17.31 14.70 5.79
CA ASP A 424 18.65 14.80 5.25
C ASP A 424 18.67 15.61 3.95
N GLY A 425 19.62 16.54 3.84
CA GLY A 425 19.77 17.43 2.70
C GLY A 425 21.23 17.75 2.39
N PRO A 426 21.50 18.59 1.36
CA PRO A 426 22.84 19.00 1.03
C PRO A 426 23.54 19.67 2.21
N ASN A 427 24.78 19.28 2.46
CA ASN A 427 25.65 19.83 3.47
C ASN A 427 26.93 20.37 2.78
N GLU A 428 27.33 21.60 3.07
CA GLU A 428 28.53 22.20 2.49
C GLU A 428 29.80 21.43 2.79
N GLU A 429 29.90 20.85 4.01
CA GLU A 429 31.04 20.02 4.44
C GLU A 429 31.13 18.70 3.67
N ALA A 430 30.02 18.19 3.14
CA ALA A 430 29.95 16.92 2.42
C ALA A 430 30.29 17.02 0.93
N GLN A 431 30.76 18.16 0.44
CA GLN A 431 31.22 18.36 -0.94
C GLN A 431 30.21 17.92 -2.00
N GLY A 432 28.92 18.19 -1.78
CA GLY A 432 27.82 17.83 -2.68
C GLY A 432 27.25 16.42 -2.49
N ARG A 433 27.77 15.63 -1.56
CA ARG A 433 27.14 14.40 -1.06
C ARG A 433 25.99 14.73 -0.11
N ILE A 434 25.11 13.78 0.09
CA ILE A 434 24.05 13.85 1.10
C ILE A 434 24.18 12.64 2.02
N PRO A 435 24.93 12.79 3.14
CA PRO A 435 25.07 11.73 4.13
C PRO A 435 23.75 11.56 4.89
N ASP A 436 23.21 10.35 4.88
CA ASP A 436 21.96 9.99 5.55
C ASP A 436 22.10 8.63 6.26
N GLU A 437 23.11 8.52 7.13
CA GLU A 437 23.50 7.30 7.85
C GLU A 437 22.33 6.69 8.63
N ARG A 438 21.45 7.50 9.25
CA ARG A 438 20.27 7.01 9.98
C ARG A 438 19.33 6.21 9.07
N ARG A 439 19.18 6.61 7.80
CA ARG A 439 18.40 5.89 6.79
C ARG A 439 19.07 4.58 6.40
N ILE A 440 20.39 4.57 6.24
CA ILE A 440 21.16 3.34 5.99
C ILE A 440 20.95 2.36 7.14
N GLN A 441 21.07 2.80 8.40
CA GLN A 441 20.87 1.95 9.58
C GLN A 441 19.45 1.40 9.66
N TRP A 442 18.45 2.22 9.36
CA TRP A 442 17.05 1.78 9.30
C TRP A 442 16.86 0.64 8.29
N TYR A 443 17.39 0.81 7.06
CA TYR A 443 17.32 -0.23 6.04
C TYR A 443 18.11 -1.47 6.43
N ARG A 444 19.32 -1.33 6.95
CA ARG A 444 20.16 -2.46 7.38
C ARG A 444 19.41 -3.35 8.36
N GLN A 445 18.83 -2.78 9.37
CA GLN A 445 18.14 -3.52 10.43
C GLN A 445 16.82 -4.13 9.94
N THR A 446 16.01 -3.36 9.22
CA THR A 446 14.73 -3.85 8.68
C THR A 446 14.94 -4.98 7.65
N LEU A 447 15.91 -4.83 6.75
CA LEU A 447 16.22 -5.85 5.76
C LEU A 447 16.86 -7.10 6.39
N ALA A 448 17.61 -6.99 7.49
CA ALA A 448 18.12 -8.15 8.21
C ALA A 448 16.98 -9.00 8.78
N GLU A 449 15.97 -8.36 9.37
CA GLU A 449 14.77 -9.06 9.86
C GLU A 449 13.95 -9.68 8.72
N LEU A 450 13.88 -9.02 7.57
CA LEU A 450 13.24 -9.58 6.37
C LEU A 450 14.01 -10.83 5.87
N ALA A 451 15.33 -10.76 5.82
CA ALA A 451 16.17 -11.90 5.43
C ALA A 451 16.00 -13.08 6.39
N ARG A 452 15.85 -12.81 7.71
CA ARG A 452 15.53 -13.83 8.70
C ARG A 452 14.17 -14.50 8.44
N ALA A 453 13.13 -13.72 8.14
CA ALA A 453 11.82 -14.27 7.80
C ALA A 453 11.87 -15.18 6.54
N ILE A 454 12.69 -14.81 5.55
CA ILE A 454 12.93 -15.62 4.36
C ILE A 454 13.66 -16.92 4.74
N ALA A 455 14.69 -16.86 5.56
CA ALA A 455 15.44 -18.03 6.04
C ALA A 455 14.53 -18.99 6.82
N ASP A 456 13.54 -18.47 7.55
CA ASP A 456 12.53 -19.25 8.28
C ASP A 456 11.38 -19.75 7.39
N GLY A 457 11.50 -19.61 6.05
CA GLY A 457 10.62 -20.23 5.06
C GLY A 457 9.53 -19.32 4.47
N ALA A 458 9.53 -18.01 4.76
CA ALA A 458 8.60 -17.10 4.10
C ALA A 458 9.01 -16.88 2.62
N ARG A 459 8.03 -16.92 1.72
CA ARG A 459 8.26 -16.82 0.27
C ARG A 459 8.23 -15.36 -0.20
N VAL A 460 9.16 -14.54 0.29
CA VAL A 460 9.28 -13.13 -0.14
C VAL A 460 10.13 -13.06 -1.40
N ARG A 461 9.60 -12.46 -2.48
CA ARG A 461 10.29 -12.39 -3.78
C ARG A 461 10.74 -11.00 -4.18
N ALA A 462 10.22 -9.92 -3.54
CA ALA A 462 10.52 -8.56 -3.92
C ALA A 462 10.49 -7.61 -2.72
N TYR A 463 11.29 -6.54 -2.82
CA TYR A 463 11.27 -5.42 -1.90
C TYR A 463 11.38 -4.11 -2.69
N HIS A 464 10.45 -3.17 -2.49
CA HIS A 464 10.45 -1.86 -3.08
C HIS A 464 10.68 -0.79 -2.00
N ALA A 465 11.80 -0.09 -2.11
CA ALA A 465 12.07 1.02 -1.21
C ALA A 465 11.09 2.17 -1.46
N TRP A 466 10.48 2.69 -0.40
CA TRP A 466 9.74 3.94 -0.44
C TRP A 466 10.65 5.07 0.01
N THR A 467 11.07 5.91 -0.89
CA THR A 467 10.72 6.09 -2.29
C THR A 467 11.99 6.37 -3.10
N LEU A 468 11.94 6.31 -4.43
CA LEU A 468 13.10 6.69 -5.24
C LEU A 468 13.51 8.14 -4.99
N LEU A 469 12.55 9.08 -5.11
CA LEU A 469 12.77 10.52 -4.99
C LEU A 469 12.12 11.07 -3.72
N ASP A 470 12.75 12.04 -3.06
CA ASP A 470 11.98 12.92 -2.18
C ASP A 470 10.85 13.53 -2.99
N ASN A 471 9.62 13.47 -2.49
CA ASN A 471 8.43 13.82 -3.25
C ASN A 471 7.42 14.63 -2.42
N PHE A 472 6.23 14.88 -2.94
CA PHE A 472 5.12 15.50 -2.23
C PHE A 472 4.51 14.51 -1.24
N GLN A 473 4.65 14.76 0.08
CA GLN A 473 4.17 13.87 1.16
C GLN A 473 2.78 14.27 1.67
N TRP A 474 1.80 14.23 0.77
CA TRP A 474 0.39 14.42 1.08
C TRP A 474 0.11 15.69 1.90
N ALA A 475 -0.57 15.59 3.07
CA ALA A 475 -0.85 16.74 3.93
C ALA A 475 0.40 17.39 4.54
N GLU A 476 1.53 16.67 4.57
CA GLU A 476 2.83 17.17 5.04
C GLU A 476 3.60 17.99 3.97
N GLY A 477 3.11 17.99 2.74
CA GLY A 477 3.74 18.71 1.64
C GLY A 477 5.16 18.24 1.36
N TYR A 478 6.15 19.12 1.41
CA TYR A 478 7.56 18.82 1.17
C TYR A 478 8.40 18.79 2.46
N THR A 479 7.75 18.71 3.62
CA THR A 479 8.45 18.76 4.92
C THR A 479 8.99 17.40 5.37
N GLU A 480 8.61 16.31 4.72
CA GLU A 480 9.12 14.96 4.98
C GLU A 480 9.86 14.43 3.76
N ARG A 481 10.95 13.67 4.01
CA ARG A 481 11.81 13.16 2.94
C ARG A 481 12.07 11.67 3.12
N TYR A 482 11.52 10.87 2.21
CA TYR A 482 11.65 9.41 2.20
C TYR A 482 12.59 8.91 1.09
N GLY A 483 12.98 9.80 0.17
CA GLY A 483 13.73 9.43 -1.03
C GLY A 483 15.12 8.85 -0.76
N LEU A 484 15.52 7.89 -1.57
CA LEU A 484 16.93 7.50 -1.76
C LEU A 484 17.69 8.56 -2.56
N VAL A 485 16.95 9.42 -3.24
CA VAL A 485 17.45 10.53 -4.05
C VAL A 485 16.82 11.82 -3.54
N TYR A 486 17.67 12.77 -3.22
CA TYR A 486 17.23 14.12 -2.85
C TYR A 486 16.71 14.86 -4.08
N THR A 487 15.53 15.48 -3.96
CA THR A 487 14.97 16.40 -4.94
C THR A 487 15.06 17.83 -4.39
N ASP A 488 15.75 18.72 -5.10
CA ASP A 488 15.67 20.16 -4.86
C ASP A 488 14.43 20.70 -5.58
N PHE A 489 13.35 20.91 -4.86
CA PHE A 489 12.08 21.33 -5.45
C PHE A 489 12.09 22.73 -6.07
N ARG A 490 13.17 23.54 -5.86
CA ARG A 490 13.33 24.87 -6.48
C ARG A 490 13.77 24.79 -7.93
N ASN A 491 14.53 23.75 -8.30
CA ASN A 491 15.14 23.59 -9.63
C ASN A 491 15.06 22.18 -10.18
N GLN A 492 14.43 21.28 -9.43
CA GLN A 492 14.23 19.87 -9.80
C GLN A 492 15.53 19.08 -9.97
N LYS A 493 16.65 19.50 -9.36
CA LYS A 493 17.90 18.75 -9.36
C LYS A 493 17.76 17.49 -8.50
N ARG A 494 18.25 16.35 -9.03
CA ARG A 494 18.35 15.08 -8.32
C ARG A 494 19.77 14.88 -7.82
N THR A 495 19.92 14.46 -6.55
CA THR A 495 21.20 14.07 -5.97
C THR A 495 21.01 12.75 -5.23
N ILE A 496 21.70 11.69 -5.65
CA ILE A 496 21.62 10.39 -4.98
C ILE A 496 22.22 10.55 -3.58
N LYS A 497 21.46 10.12 -2.54
CA LYS A 497 21.92 10.11 -1.16
C LYS A 497 22.84 8.93 -0.91
N ASP A 498 23.61 8.95 0.17
CA ASP A 498 24.48 7.84 0.54
C ASP A 498 23.69 6.53 0.75
N SER A 499 22.47 6.62 1.30
CA SER A 499 21.54 5.49 1.37
C SER A 499 21.16 4.94 0.00
N GLY A 500 20.99 5.80 -1.01
CA GLY A 500 20.73 5.37 -2.37
C GLY A 500 21.89 4.56 -2.96
N HIS A 501 23.11 5.05 -2.78
CA HIS A 501 24.32 4.32 -3.19
C HIS A 501 24.46 3.00 -2.44
N TRP A 502 24.24 2.99 -1.11
CA TRP A 502 24.27 1.77 -0.30
C TRP A 502 23.20 0.77 -0.78
N TYR A 503 21.96 1.20 -0.95
CA TYR A 503 20.86 0.34 -1.41
C TYR A 503 21.14 -0.24 -2.81
N GLY A 504 21.76 0.55 -3.69
CA GLY A 504 22.21 0.07 -4.99
C GLY A 504 23.24 -1.06 -4.88
N ARG A 505 24.22 -0.96 -3.95
CA ARG A 505 25.17 -2.06 -3.70
C ARG A 505 24.50 -3.30 -3.14
N VAL A 506 23.51 -3.14 -2.25
CA VAL A 506 22.69 -4.25 -1.75
C VAL A 506 21.96 -4.93 -2.92
N ALA A 507 21.32 -4.15 -3.79
CA ALA A 507 20.61 -4.68 -4.95
C ALA A 507 21.52 -5.44 -5.93
N ALA A 508 22.78 -5.01 -6.06
CA ALA A 508 23.76 -5.67 -6.92
C ALA A 508 24.32 -6.97 -6.30
N SER A 509 24.38 -7.09 -4.97
CA SER A 509 25.09 -8.17 -4.27
C SER A 509 24.19 -9.17 -3.53
N ASN A 510 22.92 -8.84 -3.29
CA ASN A 510 22.01 -9.55 -2.38
C ASN A 510 22.54 -9.68 -0.94
N ARG A 511 23.36 -8.70 -0.47
CA ARG A 511 23.98 -8.69 0.86
C ARG A 511 23.88 -7.32 1.51
N LEU A 512 23.84 -7.27 2.84
CA LEU A 512 23.74 -6.01 3.58
C LEU A 512 25.11 -5.41 4.00
N ASN A 513 26.13 -6.22 4.06
CA ASN A 513 27.51 -5.81 4.42
C ASN A 513 28.30 -5.32 3.20
N VAL A 514 27.86 -4.21 2.58
CA VAL A 514 28.39 -3.65 1.31
C VAL A 514 28.75 -2.17 1.45
#